data_7047e2f602218aa69a128363e77b039c
#
_entry.id   7047e2f602218aa69a128363e77b039c
#
_cell.length_a   1.000
_cell.length_b   1.000
_cell.length_c   1.000
_cell.angle_alpha   90.00
_cell.angle_beta   90.00
_cell.angle_gamma   90.00
#
_symmetry.space_group_name_H-M   'P 1'
#
loop_
_entity.id
_entity.type
_entity.pdbx_description
1 polymer ?
#
loop_
_entity_poly.entity_id
_entity_poly.type
_entity_poly.pdbx_seq_one_letter_code
_entity_poly.pdbx_strand_id
1 'polypeptide(L)'
;ILSKDGKEVERFCLPSGRDTVPETLRSLPSGKYDLYAKAEIKGDTASYKAGFTIFSITDTQLQGKHDLWLYTPCDTISNEKPARFQVGTTLPEAWIYCILTGESGVVGDTLLHLSDCAMLVEVPYEERFRHHLSVTLMLMYDGNFRQETIDFKLKQPDTQLRMHWDTFRDHLQPGQKEQWRLTLRHPDGSPASANVMVAMYDASLDALSPYNMNLRVDRTCRRNVLPRVNAFELFARQLYWE
;
A
#
# COMPACT_ATOMS: atom_id res chain seq x y z
N ILE A 1 -15.08 25.33 12.89
CA ILE A 1 -16.18 24.71 13.62
C ILE A 1 -16.37 23.31 13.07
N LEU A 2 -16.37 22.36 13.96
CA LEU A 2 -16.69 20.97 13.65
C LEU A 2 -18.07 20.64 14.22
N SER A 3 -18.92 20.03 13.41
CA SER A 3 -20.25 19.60 13.83
C SER A 3 -20.51 18.13 13.47
N LYS A 4 -21.32 17.48 14.30
CA LYS A 4 -21.84 16.12 14.08
C LYS A 4 -23.36 16.20 14.20
N ASP A 5 -24.09 15.71 13.19
CA ASP A 5 -25.56 15.74 13.14
C ASP A 5 -26.14 17.15 13.40
N GLY A 6 -25.48 18.18 12.87
CA GLY A 6 -25.88 19.58 13.04
C GLY A 6 -25.58 20.21 14.41
N LYS A 7 -25.00 19.46 15.33
CA LYS A 7 -24.55 19.99 16.63
C LYS A 7 -23.07 20.29 16.61
N GLU A 8 -22.68 21.48 17.10
CA GLU A 8 -21.27 21.85 17.24
C GLU A 8 -20.59 20.89 18.25
N VAL A 9 -19.51 20.24 17.81
CA VAL A 9 -18.70 19.33 18.64
C VAL A 9 -17.49 20.07 19.14
N GLU A 10 -16.83 20.85 18.29
CA GLU A 10 -15.60 21.54 18.61
C GLU A 10 -15.40 22.80 17.76
N ARG A 11 -14.72 23.79 18.36
CA ARG A 11 -14.30 25.00 17.67
C ARG A 11 -12.84 25.25 17.94
N PHE A 12 -12.06 25.40 16.90
CA PHE A 12 -10.63 25.69 16.98
C PHE A 12 -10.22 26.79 16.01
N CYS A 13 -9.15 27.50 16.33
CA CYS A 13 -8.52 28.47 15.45
C CYS A 13 -7.19 27.91 14.97
N LEU A 14 -6.96 27.94 13.67
CA LEU A 14 -5.68 27.54 13.06
C LEU A 14 -4.93 28.80 12.67
N PRO A 15 -3.62 28.93 13.01
CA PRO A 15 -2.79 30.01 12.50
C PRO A 15 -2.61 29.84 11.00
N SER A 16 -2.61 30.96 10.26
CA SER A 16 -2.37 30.93 8.81
C SER A 16 -1.00 30.32 8.47
N GLY A 17 -0.95 29.44 7.49
CA GLY A 17 0.30 28.85 6.99
C GLY A 17 0.78 27.61 7.71
N ARG A 18 -0.04 26.96 8.55
CA ARG A 18 0.28 25.66 9.12
C ARG A 18 -0.78 24.61 8.76
N ASP A 19 -0.35 23.57 8.09
CA ASP A 19 -1.16 22.38 7.76
C ASP A 19 -1.18 21.39 8.94
N THR A 20 -1.52 21.89 10.13
CA THR A 20 -1.58 21.03 11.34
C THR A 20 -3.02 20.67 11.65
N VAL A 21 -3.33 19.37 11.56
CA VAL A 21 -4.61 18.84 12.06
C VAL A 21 -4.57 18.85 13.58
N PRO A 22 -5.55 19.50 14.28
CA PRO A 22 -5.62 19.46 15.74
C PRO A 22 -5.66 18.02 16.26
N GLU A 23 -4.93 17.77 17.35
CA GLU A 23 -4.85 16.42 17.95
C GLU A 23 -6.22 15.92 18.43
N THR A 24 -7.09 16.84 18.82
CA THR A 24 -8.49 16.57 19.18
C THR A 24 -9.29 15.86 18.11
N LEU A 25 -8.99 16.10 16.82
CA LEU A 25 -9.65 15.41 15.72
C LEU A 25 -9.32 13.91 15.66
N ARG A 26 -8.20 13.49 16.26
CA ARG A 26 -7.79 12.07 16.29
C ARG A 26 -8.53 11.26 17.35
N SER A 27 -9.12 11.92 18.34
CA SER A 27 -9.85 11.29 19.44
C SER A 27 -11.36 11.29 19.26
N LEU A 28 -11.85 11.80 18.13
CA LEU A 28 -13.28 11.84 17.87
C LEU A 28 -13.87 10.43 17.64
N PRO A 29 -15.08 10.16 18.15
CA PRO A 29 -15.76 8.91 17.91
C PRO A 29 -16.16 8.77 16.43
N SER A 30 -16.30 7.55 15.97
CA SER A 30 -16.74 7.26 14.61
C SER A 30 -18.08 7.92 14.28
N GLY A 31 -18.22 8.42 13.05
CA GLY A 31 -19.41 9.12 12.60
C GLY A 31 -19.17 10.08 11.45
N LYS A 32 -20.24 10.73 11.01
CA LYS A 32 -20.18 11.76 9.96
C LYS A 32 -20.02 13.13 10.60
N TYR A 33 -19.11 13.92 10.06
CA TYR A 33 -18.80 15.25 10.54
C TYR A 33 -18.83 16.27 9.41
N ASP A 34 -19.27 17.47 9.71
CA ASP A 34 -19.17 18.63 8.85
C ASP A 34 -18.15 19.60 9.44
N LEU A 35 -17.18 19.98 8.61
CA LEU A 35 -16.22 21.02 8.92
C LEU A 35 -16.64 22.32 8.26
N TYR A 36 -16.80 23.37 9.03
CA TYR A 36 -17.00 24.71 8.55
C TYR A 36 -15.82 25.59 8.93
N ALA A 37 -15.09 26.08 7.92
CA ALA A 37 -13.96 27.00 8.10
C ALA A 37 -14.37 28.40 7.64
N LYS A 38 -13.98 29.41 8.40
CA LYS A 38 -14.16 30.82 8.07
C LYS A 38 -12.84 31.56 8.28
N ALA A 39 -12.44 32.34 7.31
CA ALA A 39 -11.27 33.20 7.40
C ALA A 39 -11.65 34.64 7.02
N GLU A 40 -11.13 35.62 7.75
CA GLU A 40 -11.28 37.03 7.45
C GLU A 40 -9.91 37.62 7.06
N ILE A 41 -9.83 38.22 5.87
CA ILE A 41 -8.63 38.85 5.34
C ILE A 41 -8.98 40.23 4.84
N LYS A 42 -8.47 41.27 5.47
CA LYS A 42 -8.65 42.70 5.06
C LYS A 42 -10.10 43.10 4.85
N GLY A 43 -11.05 42.58 5.65
CA GLY A 43 -12.46 42.91 5.54
C GLY A 43 -13.25 41.96 4.64
N ASP A 44 -12.62 41.12 3.85
CA ASP A 44 -13.26 40.07 3.09
C ASP A 44 -13.36 38.77 3.90
N THR A 45 -14.49 38.09 3.76
CA THR A 45 -14.76 36.81 4.43
C THR A 45 -14.75 35.67 3.42
N ALA A 46 -13.87 34.70 3.60
CA ALA A 46 -13.90 33.44 2.91
C ALA A 46 -14.46 32.35 3.81
N SER A 47 -15.33 31.49 3.27
CA SER A 47 -15.89 30.35 3.99
C SER A 47 -15.74 29.06 3.17
N TYR A 48 -15.54 27.95 3.88
CA TYR A 48 -15.41 26.61 3.28
C TYR A 48 -16.19 25.62 4.12
N LYS A 49 -16.90 24.71 3.45
CA LYS A 49 -17.61 23.60 4.11
C LYS A 49 -17.17 22.28 3.49
N ALA A 50 -16.83 21.30 4.32
CA ALA A 50 -16.51 19.94 3.90
C ALA A 50 -17.14 18.93 4.86
N GLY A 51 -17.76 17.90 4.30
CA GLY A 51 -18.17 16.72 5.06
C GLY A 51 -17.12 15.63 4.99
N PHE A 52 -16.88 14.93 6.09
CA PHE A 52 -15.99 13.79 6.15
C PHE A 52 -16.52 12.75 7.16
N THR A 53 -16.02 11.54 7.03
CA THR A 53 -16.39 10.43 7.90
C THR A 53 -15.18 9.96 8.68
N ILE A 54 -15.32 9.83 9.99
CA ILE A 54 -14.34 9.21 10.88
C ILE A 54 -14.84 7.79 11.16
N PHE A 55 -13.95 6.83 11.09
CA PHE A 55 -14.23 5.44 11.45
C PHE A 55 -12.96 4.77 12.01
N SER A 56 -13.17 3.73 12.80
CA SER A 56 -12.12 2.86 13.33
C SER A 56 -12.15 1.51 12.63
N ILE A 57 -10.98 0.91 12.42
CA ILE A 57 -10.87 -0.46 11.91
C ILE A 57 -11.57 -1.50 12.82
N THR A 58 -11.84 -1.13 14.06
CA THR A 58 -12.53 -1.95 15.07
C THR A 58 -14.02 -1.72 15.14
N ASP A 59 -14.55 -0.77 14.35
CA ASP A 59 -15.99 -0.53 14.31
C ASP A 59 -16.72 -1.75 13.77
N THR A 60 -17.83 -2.10 14.41
CA THR A 60 -18.70 -3.20 13.97
C THR A 60 -19.80 -2.75 13.03
N GLN A 61 -19.98 -1.45 12.85
CA GLN A 61 -20.96 -0.86 11.93
C GLN A 61 -20.27 0.11 10.98
N LEU A 62 -20.65 0.04 9.71
CA LEU A 62 -20.12 0.92 8.67
C LEU A 62 -20.90 2.24 8.62
N GLN A 63 -20.18 3.30 8.29
CA GLN A 63 -20.76 4.62 8.07
C GLN A 63 -21.10 4.82 6.58
N GLY A 64 -22.38 4.89 6.24
CA GLY A 64 -22.84 5.04 4.85
C GLY A 64 -23.35 3.73 4.27
N LYS A 65 -23.52 3.67 2.94
CA LYS A 65 -23.97 2.46 2.23
C LYS A 65 -22.81 1.83 1.49
N HIS A 66 -22.54 0.57 1.79
CA HIS A 66 -21.45 -0.21 1.19
C HIS A 66 -21.93 -1.64 0.94
N ASP A 67 -22.06 -2.04 -0.31
CA ASP A 67 -22.39 -3.43 -0.64
C ASP A 67 -21.23 -4.34 -0.19
N LEU A 68 -19.99 -3.93 -0.47
CA LEU A 68 -18.76 -4.58 -0.05
C LEU A 68 -17.78 -3.52 0.46
N TRP A 69 -17.23 -3.74 1.65
CA TRP A 69 -16.24 -2.88 2.29
C TRP A 69 -14.97 -3.64 2.58
N LEU A 70 -13.85 -3.06 2.16
CA LEU A 70 -12.52 -3.57 2.47
C LEU A 70 -11.60 -2.40 2.76
N TYR A 71 -11.02 -2.36 3.96
CA TYR A 71 -10.13 -1.28 4.37
C TYR A 71 -8.96 -1.78 5.20
N THR A 72 -7.78 -1.22 4.97
CA THR A 72 -6.61 -1.40 5.84
C THR A 72 -5.95 -0.07 6.15
N PRO A 73 -5.54 0.19 7.40
CA PRO A 73 -4.75 1.38 7.75
C PRO A 73 -3.28 1.24 7.36
N CYS A 74 -2.82 0.03 7.03
CA CYS A 74 -1.43 -0.25 6.73
C CYS A 74 -1.31 -1.42 5.76
N ASP A 75 -0.57 -1.21 4.68
CA ASP A 75 -0.33 -2.17 3.61
C ASP A 75 0.94 -3.02 3.81
N THR A 76 1.53 -3.00 5.01
CA THR A 76 2.75 -3.74 5.30
C THR A 76 2.52 -4.82 6.36
N ILE A 77 3.13 -5.98 6.14
CA ILE A 77 3.10 -7.13 7.04
C ILE A 77 4.54 -7.50 7.45
N SER A 78 4.74 -7.96 8.66
CA SER A 78 6.00 -8.52 9.15
C SER A 78 5.73 -9.61 10.19
N ASN A 79 6.80 -10.33 10.62
CA ASN A 79 6.69 -11.33 11.68
C ASN A 79 6.07 -10.79 12.98
N GLU A 80 6.29 -9.49 13.26
CA GLU A 80 5.80 -8.82 14.47
C GLU A 80 4.45 -8.11 14.24
N LYS A 81 4.06 -7.91 12.98
CA LYS A 81 2.91 -7.11 12.60
C LYS A 81 2.03 -7.88 11.62
N PRO A 82 0.90 -8.44 12.06
CA PRO A 82 -0.05 -9.15 11.20
C PRO A 82 -0.68 -8.20 10.16
N ALA A 83 -1.17 -8.77 9.07
CA ALA A 83 -2.05 -8.05 8.17
C ALA A 83 -3.38 -7.82 8.89
N ARG A 84 -3.81 -6.57 8.98
CA ARG A 84 -5.05 -6.16 9.63
C ARG A 84 -5.92 -5.45 8.63
N PHE A 85 -7.14 -5.92 8.44
CA PHE A 85 -8.09 -5.30 7.54
C PHE A 85 -9.52 -5.46 8.05
N GLN A 86 -10.34 -4.50 7.73
CA GLN A 86 -11.76 -4.52 8.05
C GLN A 86 -12.55 -4.98 6.83
N VAL A 87 -13.40 -5.96 7.02
CA VAL A 87 -14.37 -6.45 6.03
C VAL A 87 -15.76 -6.11 6.52
N GLY A 88 -16.65 -5.68 5.62
CA GLY A 88 -18.00 -5.35 6.03
C GLY A 88 -18.98 -5.18 4.87
N THR A 89 -20.23 -5.04 5.23
CA THR A 89 -21.35 -4.76 4.33
C THR A 89 -22.44 -4.04 5.08
N THR A 90 -23.24 -3.23 4.36
CA THR A 90 -24.48 -2.67 4.86
C THR A 90 -25.71 -3.40 4.30
N LEU A 91 -25.50 -4.51 3.61
CA LEU A 91 -26.58 -5.37 3.15
C LEU A 91 -27.15 -6.17 4.32
N PRO A 92 -28.46 -6.45 4.32
CA PRO A 92 -29.10 -7.21 5.41
C PRO A 92 -28.59 -8.63 5.50
N GLU A 93 -28.09 -9.19 4.40
CA GLU A 93 -27.48 -10.51 4.33
C GLU A 93 -26.51 -10.57 3.16
N ALA A 94 -25.25 -10.95 3.43
CA ALA A 94 -24.22 -11.05 2.41
C ALA A 94 -23.27 -12.21 2.70
N TRP A 95 -23.00 -13.00 1.65
CA TRP A 95 -21.97 -14.03 1.63
C TRP A 95 -20.76 -13.52 0.87
N ILE A 96 -19.69 -13.24 1.59
CA ILE A 96 -18.46 -12.65 1.04
C ILE A 96 -17.39 -13.73 0.99
N TYR A 97 -16.91 -14.05 -0.19
CA TYR A 97 -15.81 -14.97 -0.38
C TYR A 97 -14.48 -14.22 -0.26
N CYS A 98 -13.70 -14.58 0.74
CA CYS A 98 -12.39 -13.99 1.03
C CYS A 98 -11.29 -14.96 0.61
N ILE A 99 -10.40 -14.52 -0.27
CA ILE A 99 -9.30 -15.31 -0.80
C ILE A 99 -7.99 -14.62 -0.41
N LEU A 100 -7.08 -15.40 0.18
CA LEU A 100 -5.71 -15.01 0.48
C LEU A 100 -4.78 -15.57 -0.58
N THR A 101 -4.02 -14.72 -1.21
CA THR A 101 -3.08 -15.10 -2.28
C THR A 101 -1.67 -14.64 -1.93
N GLY A 102 -0.72 -15.56 -1.88
CA GLY A 102 0.71 -15.29 -1.77
C GLY A 102 1.42 -15.36 -3.12
N GLU A 103 2.75 -15.31 -3.10
CA GLU A 103 3.57 -15.37 -4.33
C GLU A 103 3.34 -16.66 -5.15
N SER A 104 3.12 -17.78 -4.49
CA SER A 104 2.94 -19.10 -5.12
C SER A 104 1.49 -19.43 -5.51
N GLY A 105 0.53 -18.54 -5.24
CA GLY A 105 -0.89 -18.77 -5.52
C GLY A 105 -1.77 -18.60 -4.29
N VAL A 106 -2.95 -19.22 -4.32
CA VAL A 106 -3.90 -19.19 -3.21
C VAL A 106 -3.30 -19.91 -2.00
N VAL A 107 -3.25 -19.21 -0.88
CA VAL A 107 -2.72 -19.71 0.42
C VAL A 107 -3.82 -20.01 1.42
N GLY A 108 -5.01 -19.51 1.20
CA GLY A 108 -6.18 -19.79 2.00
C GLY A 108 -7.41 -19.08 1.47
N ASP A 109 -8.57 -19.57 1.83
CA ASP A 109 -9.85 -18.97 1.50
C ASP A 109 -10.88 -19.25 2.59
N THR A 110 -11.89 -18.38 2.66
CA THR A 110 -12.99 -18.54 3.59
C THR A 110 -14.24 -17.82 3.09
N LEU A 111 -15.39 -18.33 3.46
CA LEU A 111 -16.68 -17.71 3.19
C LEU A 111 -17.17 -17.00 4.46
N LEU A 112 -17.35 -15.69 4.39
CA LEU A 112 -17.84 -14.88 5.49
C LEU A 112 -19.32 -14.60 5.29
N HIS A 113 -20.11 -14.80 6.35
CA HIS A 113 -21.51 -14.40 6.38
C HIS A 113 -21.66 -13.16 7.25
N LEU A 114 -22.05 -12.04 6.65
CA LEU A 114 -22.21 -10.76 7.32
C LEU A 114 -23.61 -10.18 7.08
N SER A 115 -24.14 -9.47 8.06
CA SER A 115 -25.46 -8.84 8.04
C SER A 115 -25.34 -7.47 8.68
N ASP A 116 -25.39 -6.40 7.85
CA ASP A 116 -25.28 -5.01 8.26
C ASP A 116 -24.20 -4.77 9.33
N CYS A 117 -23.02 -5.34 9.10
CA CYS A 117 -21.93 -5.28 10.06
C CYS A 117 -20.56 -5.25 9.40
N ALA A 118 -19.57 -4.91 10.19
CA ALA A 118 -18.16 -5.01 9.83
C ALA A 118 -17.39 -5.80 10.90
N MET A 119 -16.33 -6.45 10.49
CA MET A 119 -15.43 -7.18 11.36
C MET A 119 -13.97 -6.91 11.03
N LEU A 120 -13.13 -6.90 12.04
CA LEU A 120 -11.69 -6.88 11.90
C LEU A 120 -11.19 -8.31 11.64
N VAL A 121 -10.38 -8.46 10.59
CA VAL A 121 -9.67 -9.69 10.29
C VAL A 121 -8.18 -9.46 10.48
N GLU A 122 -7.52 -10.38 11.18
CA GLU A 122 -6.09 -10.38 11.39
C GLU A 122 -5.49 -11.65 10.81
N VAL A 123 -4.53 -11.49 9.89
CA VAL A 123 -3.81 -12.61 9.29
C VAL A 123 -2.36 -12.52 9.74
N PRO A 124 -1.90 -13.47 10.61
CA PRO A 124 -0.52 -13.50 11.03
C PRO A 124 0.40 -13.75 9.84
N TYR A 125 1.63 -13.27 9.93
CA TYR A 125 2.62 -13.55 8.91
C TYR A 125 2.94 -15.05 8.87
N GLU A 126 3.02 -15.60 7.67
CA GLU A 126 3.48 -16.95 7.40
C GLU A 126 4.52 -16.95 6.28
N GLU A 127 5.54 -17.80 6.37
CA GLU A 127 6.62 -17.88 5.37
C GLU A 127 6.12 -18.20 3.95
N ARG A 128 4.97 -18.88 3.82
CA ARG A 128 4.32 -19.19 2.54
C ARG A 128 3.83 -17.95 1.79
N PHE A 129 3.70 -16.79 2.46
CA PHE A 129 3.36 -15.52 1.80
C PHE A 129 4.55 -14.96 1.02
N ARG A 130 5.78 -15.30 1.44
CA ARG A 130 7.05 -14.81 0.90
C ARG A 130 7.12 -13.28 0.92
N HIS A 131 6.91 -12.63 -0.23
CA HIS A 131 7.13 -11.19 -0.39
C HIS A 131 5.87 -10.35 -0.30
N HIS A 132 4.70 -10.95 -0.45
CA HIS A 132 3.42 -10.24 -0.37
C HIS A 132 2.25 -11.16 -0.04
N LEU A 133 1.20 -10.57 0.46
CA LEU A 133 -0.10 -11.18 0.65
C LEU A 133 -1.14 -10.29 -0.01
N SER A 134 -1.95 -10.86 -0.91
CA SER A 134 -3.13 -10.19 -1.46
C SER A 134 -4.38 -10.77 -0.81
N VAL A 135 -5.26 -9.90 -0.36
CA VAL A 135 -6.58 -10.24 0.15
C VAL A 135 -7.60 -9.78 -0.87
N THR A 136 -8.34 -10.71 -1.43
CA THR A 136 -9.40 -10.44 -2.40
C THR A 136 -10.74 -10.86 -1.82
N LEU A 137 -11.68 -9.92 -1.79
CA LEU A 137 -13.07 -10.15 -1.43
C LEU A 137 -13.93 -10.21 -2.69
N MET A 138 -14.85 -11.14 -2.73
CA MET A 138 -15.84 -11.29 -3.80
C MET A 138 -17.24 -11.40 -3.21
N LEU A 139 -18.17 -10.67 -3.77
CA LEU A 139 -19.59 -10.67 -3.40
C LEU A 139 -20.44 -10.74 -4.65
N MET A 140 -21.42 -11.63 -4.64
CA MET A 140 -22.52 -11.63 -5.59
C MET A 140 -23.81 -11.28 -4.83
N TYR A 141 -24.44 -10.18 -5.21
CA TYR A 141 -25.66 -9.74 -4.57
C TYR A 141 -26.59 -9.10 -5.62
N ASP A 142 -27.85 -9.52 -5.63
CA ASP A 142 -28.88 -9.02 -6.56
C ASP A 142 -28.40 -8.94 -8.03
N GLY A 143 -27.76 -10.01 -8.51
CA GLY A 143 -27.20 -10.10 -9.86
C GLY A 143 -25.95 -9.22 -10.11
N ASN A 144 -25.48 -8.49 -9.12
CA ASN A 144 -24.28 -7.67 -9.22
C ASN A 144 -23.08 -8.35 -8.59
N PHE A 145 -21.97 -8.37 -9.33
CA PHE A 145 -20.67 -8.84 -8.83
C PHE A 145 -19.83 -7.67 -8.34
N ARG A 146 -19.27 -7.81 -7.14
CA ARG A 146 -18.32 -6.86 -6.55
C ARG A 146 -17.04 -7.60 -6.19
N GLN A 147 -15.91 -6.96 -6.46
CA GLN A 147 -14.59 -7.47 -6.07
C GLN A 147 -13.73 -6.32 -5.58
N GLU A 148 -13.16 -6.50 -4.39
CA GLU A 148 -12.20 -5.59 -3.79
C GLU A 148 -10.91 -6.35 -3.46
N THR A 149 -9.76 -5.69 -3.60
CA THR A 149 -8.46 -6.32 -3.33
C THR A 149 -7.54 -5.33 -2.62
N ILE A 150 -6.88 -5.81 -1.58
CA ILE A 150 -5.79 -5.12 -0.89
C ILE A 150 -4.53 -5.97 -0.98
N ASP A 151 -3.42 -5.32 -1.29
CA ASP A 151 -2.09 -5.93 -1.32
C ASP A 151 -1.29 -5.51 -0.07
N PHE A 152 -0.82 -6.47 0.67
CA PHE A 152 0.14 -6.29 1.75
C PHE A 152 1.54 -6.64 1.28
N LYS A 153 2.49 -5.75 1.56
CA LYS A 153 3.91 -5.95 1.24
C LYS A 153 4.64 -6.42 2.49
N LEU A 154 5.44 -7.44 2.34
CA LEU A 154 6.36 -7.80 3.42
C LEU A 154 7.44 -6.74 3.53
N LYS A 155 7.63 -6.18 4.73
CA LYS A 155 8.75 -5.30 5.00
C LYS A 155 10.04 -6.11 4.89
N GLN A 156 10.70 -6.00 3.75
CA GLN A 156 12.01 -6.62 3.57
C GLN A 156 13.06 -5.82 4.33
N PRO A 157 14.05 -6.51 4.93
CA PRO A 157 15.23 -5.83 5.44
C PRO A 157 15.90 -5.09 4.28
N ASP A 158 16.49 -3.94 4.57
CA ASP A 158 17.30 -3.22 3.59
C ASP A 158 18.50 -4.07 3.22
N THR A 159 18.48 -4.62 2.00
CA THR A 159 19.55 -5.48 1.47
C THR A 159 20.46 -4.71 0.53
N GLN A 160 20.32 -3.39 0.42
CA GLN A 160 21.19 -2.58 -0.41
C GLN A 160 22.63 -2.60 0.16
N LEU A 161 23.54 -3.09 -0.64
CA LEU A 161 24.96 -3.04 -0.27
C LEU A 161 25.49 -1.62 -0.50
N ARG A 162 26.28 -1.15 0.45
CA ARG A 162 27.07 0.07 0.30
C ARG A 162 28.41 -0.28 -0.30
N MET A 163 28.71 0.32 -1.44
CA MET A 163 30.02 0.20 -2.11
C MET A 163 30.86 1.43 -1.82
N HIS A 164 32.11 1.20 -1.47
CA HIS A 164 33.11 2.24 -1.30
C HIS A 164 34.42 1.85 -1.97
N TRP A 165 34.93 2.77 -2.80
CA TRP A 165 36.27 2.62 -3.37
C TRP A 165 37.30 3.15 -2.38
N ASP A 166 38.11 2.26 -1.81
CA ASP A 166 39.17 2.64 -0.88
C ASP A 166 40.36 3.23 -1.65
N THR A 167 40.67 2.62 -2.81
CA THR A 167 41.73 3.07 -3.72
C THR A 167 41.16 3.05 -5.14
N PHE A 168 41.16 4.21 -5.78
CA PHE A 168 40.71 4.36 -7.16
C PHE A 168 41.42 5.56 -7.81
N ARG A 169 41.92 5.39 -9.03
CA ARG A 169 42.45 6.46 -9.87
C ARG A 169 41.64 6.51 -11.15
N ASP A 170 41.22 7.69 -11.50
CA ASP A 170 40.42 7.98 -12.70
C ASP A 170 41.30 8.21 -13.95
N HIS A 171 42.59 8.47 -13.77
CA HIS A 171 43.52 8.69 -14.85
C HIS A 171 44.69 7.70 -14.75
N LEU A 172 44.89 6.89 -15.79
CA LEU A 172 45.95 5.89 -15.89
C LEU A 172 46.79 6.15 -17.13
N GLN A 173 48.10 5.84 -17.04
CA GLN A 173 48.96 5.87 -18.21
C GLN A 173 48.96 4.48 -18.89
N PRO A 174 49.11 4.43 -20.24
CA PRO A 174 49.22 3.15 -20.95
C PRO A 174 50.33 2.24 -20.37
N GLY A 175 49.99 0.99 -20.07
CA GLY A 175 50.90 0.01 -19.49
C GLY A 175 51.13 0.15 -17.97
N GLN A 176 50.52 1.11 -17.30
CA GLN A 176 50.59 1.26 -15.85
C GLN A 176 49.87 0.11 -15.15
N LYS A 177 50.54 -0.54 -14.19
CA LYS A 177 49.89 -1.52 -13.29
C LYS A 177 49.24 -0.76 -12.16
N GLU A 178 47.95 -1.05 -11.91
CA GLU A 178 47.19 -0.45 -10.85
C GLU A 178 46.43 -1.51 -10.05
N GLN A 179 46.17 -1.22 -8.79
CA GLN A 179 45.40 -2.07 -7.90
C GLN A 179 44.28 -1.23 -7.26
N TRP A 180 43.07 -1.62 -7.51
CA TRP A 180 41.89 -0.98 -6.92
C TRP A 180 41.36 -1.85 -5.80
N ARG A 181 40.86 -1.18 -4.77
CA ARG A 181 40.21 -1.85 -3.62
C ARG A 181 38.81 -1.35 -3.49
N LEU A 182 37.88 -2.31 -3.52
CA LEU A 182 36.45 -2.08 -3.32
C LEU A 182 36.03 -2.73 -2.02
N THR A 183 35.39 -1.95 -1.14
CA THR A 183 34.82 -2.46 0.11
C THR A 183 33.30 -2.50 -0.01
N LEU A 184 32.73 -3.66 0.33
CA LEU A 184 31.27 -3.89 0.36
C LEU A 184 30.83 -4.03 1.82
N ARG A 185 29.77 -3.31 2.17
CA ARG A 185 29.16 -3.37 3.50
C ARG A 185 27.64 -3.48 3.41
N HIS A 186 27.06 -4.13 4.41
CA HIS A 186 25.63 -4.08 4.64
C HIS A 186 25.21 -2.68 5.11
N PRO A 187 23.89 -2.31 5.06
CA PRO A 187 23.40 -1.03 5.56
C PRO A 187 23.76 -0.74 7.02
N ASP A 188 23.87 -1.78 7.85
CA ASP A 188 24.28 -1.74 9.25
C ASP A 188 25.80 -1.53 9.45
N GLY A 189 26.58 -1.49 8.37
CA GLY A 189 28.01 -1.31 8.38
C GLY A 189 28.84 -2.60 8.51
N SER A 190 28.22 -3.75 8.70
CA SER A 190 28.91 -5.06 8.75
C SER A 190 29.51 -5.41 7.39
N PRO A 191 30.62 -6.20 7.36
CA PRO A 191 31.20 -6.66 6.10
C PRO A 191 30.23 -7.53 5.30
N ALA A 192 30.15 -7.29 4.00
CA ALA A 192 29.30 -8.05 3.09
C ALA A 192 30.13 -8.93 2.16
N SER A 193 29.64 -10.15 1.91
CA SER A 193 30.15 -11.02 0.85
C SER A 193 29.16 -11.04 -0.30
N ALA A 194 29.61 -10.67 -1.50
CA ALA A 194 28.76 -10.60 -2.68
C ALA A 194 29.56 -10.88 -3.96
N ASN A 195 28.84 -11.32 -4.99
CA ASN A 195 29.40 -11.39 -6.32
C ASN A 195 29.39 -9.99 -6.95
N VAL A 196 30.53 -9.55 -7.44
CA VAL A 196 30.70 -8.23 -8.05
C VAL A 196 31.05 -8.42 -9.52
N MET A 197 30.31 -7.73 -10.38
CA MET A 197 30.65 -7.58 -11.80
C MET A 197 31.29 -6.21 -11.99
N VAL A 198 32.51 -6.19 -12.52
CA VAL A 198 33.22 -4.96 -12.81
C VAL A 198 33.46 -4.89 -14.31
N ALA A 199 33.18 -3.73 -14.90
CA ALA A 199 33.53 -3.43 -16.27
C ALA A 199 34.32 -2.12 -16.32
N MET A 200 35.30 -2.08 -17.20
CA MET A 200 36.13 -0.89 -17.45
C MET A 200 36.23 -0.67 -18.95
N TYR A 201 36.08 0.57 -19.37
CA TYR A 201 36.26 0.96 -20.76
C TYR A 201 36.89 2.34 -20.84
N ASP A 202 37.42 2.67 -22.00
CA ASP A 202 38.03 3.98 -22.24
C ASP A 202 36.92 5.04 -22.37
N ALA A 203 36.95 6.06 -21.50
CA ALA A 203 35.96 7.14 -21.47
C ALA A 203 35.91 7.95 -22.75
N SER A 204 36.96 7.93 -23.58
CA SER A 204 36.94 8.59 -24.92
C SER A 204 35.91 7.97 -25.86
N LEU A 205 35.49 6.73 -25.63
CA LEU A 205 34.44 6.05 -26.40
C LEU A 205 33.06 6.70 -26.20
N ASP A 206 32.83 7.35 -25.07
CA ASP A 206 31.56 8.06 -24.80
C ASP A 206 31.33 9.24 -25.75
N ALA A 207 32.41 9.81 -26.30
CA ALA A 207 32.32 10.86 -27.31
C ALA A 207 31.80 10.34 -28.67
N LEU A 208 31.98 9.04 -28.94
CA LEU A 208 31.51 8.37 -30.15
C LEU A 208 30.13 7.78 -30.00
N SER A 209 29.87 7.13 -28.87
CA SER A 209 28.57 6.54 -28.53
C SER A 209 28.48 6.36 -27.01
N PRO A 210 27.68 7.19 -26.33
CA PRO A 210 27.53 7.07 -24.88
C PRO A 210 26.91 5.71 -24.54
N TYR A 211 27.66 4.91 -23.78
CA TYR A 211 27.24 3.58 -23.36
C TYR A 211 26.72 3.61 -21.94
N ASN A 212 25.45 3.32 -21.76
CA ASN A 212 24.81 3.30 -20.44
C ASN A 212 24.63 1.85 -19.99
N MET A 213 25.52 1.39 -19.11
CA MET A 213 25.41 0.07 -18.48
C MET A 213 24.40 0.11 -17.32
N ASN A 214 23.13 0.02 -17.62
CA ASN A 214 22.08 -0.14 -16.62
C ASN A 214 21.80 -1.64 -16.40
N LEU A 215 22.49 -2.26 -15.46
CA LEU A 215 22.09 -3.57 -14.97
C LEU A 215 20.88 -3.40 -14.03
N ARG A 216 19.69 -3.64 -14.53
CA ARG A 216 18.50 -3.76 -13.71
C ARG A 216 18.35 -5.20 -13.26
N VAL A 217 18.66 -5.46 -12.00
CA VAL A 217 18.23 -6.71 -11.36
C VAL A 217 16.74 -6.53 -11.06
N ASP A 218 15.92 -7.17 -11.87
CA ASP A 218 14.48 -7.14 -11.65
C ASP A 218 14.13 -7.99 -10.43
N ARG A 219 13.82 -7.30 -9.33
CA ARG A 219 13.34 -7.90 -8.08
C ARG A 219 11.83 -7.97 -8.04
N THR A 220 11.17 -7.92 -9.20
CA THR A 220 9.73 -7.99 -9.25
C THR A 220 9.27 -9.36 -8.77
N CYS A 221 8.68 -9.38 -7.58
CA CYS A 221 7.79 -10.45 -7.19
C CYS A 221 6.69 -10.56 -8.23
N ARG A 222 6.52 -11.73 -8.83
CA ARG A 222 5.33 -12.01 -9.62
C ARG A 222 4.13 -11.94 -8.67
N ARG A 223 3.35 -10.88 -8.82
CA ARG A 223 2.05 -10.81 -8.16
C ARG A 223 1.13 -11.86 -8.81
N ASN A 224 0.78 -12.88 -8.06
CA ASN A 224 -0.36 -13.69 -8.41
C ASN A 224 -1.62 -12.94 -7.98
N VAL A 225 -2.00 -11.95 -8.76
CA VAL A 225 -3.28 -11.25 -8.58
C VAL A 225 -4.34 -12.12 -9.25
N LEU A 226 -5.37 -12.47 -8.50
CA LEU A 226 -6.54 -13.11 -9.10
C LEU A 226 -7.08 -12.18 -10.20
N PRO A 227 -7.36 -12.70 -11.40
CA PRO A 227 -7.89 -11.87 -12.47
C PRO A 227 -9.20 -11.23 -12.00
N ARG A 228 -9.40 -9.95 -12.35
CA ARG A 228 -10.70 -9.33 -12.15
C ARG A 228 -11.71 -10.10 -12.96
N VAL A 229 -12.66 -10.68 -12.26
CA VAL A 229 -13.75 -11.41 -12.91
C VAL A 229 -14.73 -10.39 -13.46
N ASN A 230 -14.86 -10.35 -14.78
CA ASN A 230 -15.92 -9.57 -15.41
C ASN A 230 -17.19 -10.44 -15.44
N ALA A 231 -18.20 -10.05 -14.68
CA ALA A 231 -19.46 -10.80 -14.61
C ALA A 231 -20.07 -11.03 -16.00
N PHE A 232 -19.89 -10.06 -16.92
CA PHE A 232 -20.36 -10.20 -18.30
C PHE A 232 -19.66 -11.31 -19.06
N GLU A 233 -18.37 -11.53 -18.87
CA GLU A 233 -17.62 -12.62 -19.52
C GLU A 233 -18.03 -14.00 -18.98
N LEU A 234 -18.40 -14.09 -17.71
CA LEU A 234 -18.92 -15.33 -17.12
C LEU A 234 -20.27 -15.73 -17.75
N PHE A 235 -21.16 -14.78 -17.95
CA PHE A 235 -22.45 -15.04 -18.60
C PHE A 235 -22.30 -15.28 -20.11
N ALA A 236 -21.42 -14.57 -20.79
CA ALA A 236 -21.18 -14.76 -22.22
C ALA A 236 -20.62 -16.15 -22.55
N ARG A 237 -19.77 -16.72 -21.68
CA ARG A 237 -19.25 -18.09 -21.87
C ARG A 237 -20.31 -19.17 -21.67
N GLN A 238 -21.34 -18.94 -20.87
CA GLN A 238 -22.44 -19.90 -20.70
C GLN A 238 -23.42 -19.93 -21.87
N LEU A 239 -23.49 -18.89 -22.69
CA LEU A 239 -24.41 -18.82 -23.84
C LEU A 239 -23.85 -19.42 -25.12
N TYR A 240 -22.63 -19.93 -25.14
CA TYR A 240 -21.99 -20.55 -26.31
C TYR A 240 -21.85 -22.09 -26.24
N TRP A 241 -22.64 -22.75 -25.39
CA TRP A 241 -22.74 -24.21 -25.36
C TRP A 241 -24.10 -24.63 -25.89
N GLU A 242 -24.30 -24.54 -27.19
CA GLU A 242 -25.22 -25.35 -28.00
C GLU A 242 -24.50 -25.90 -29.21
#